data_8da3e4aaa8624198dec300be6614229b
#
_entry.id   8da3e4aaa8624198dec300be6614229b
#
_cell.length_a   1.000
_cell.length_b   1.000
_cell.length_c   1.000
_cell.angle_alpha   90.00
_cell.angle_beta   90.00
_cell.angle_gamma   90.00
#
_symmetry.space_group_name_H-M   'P 1'
#
loop_
_entity.id
_entity.type
_entity.pdbx_description
1 polymer ?
#
loop_
_entity_poly.entity_id
_entity_poly.type
_entity_poly.pdbx_seq_one_letter_code
_entity_poly.pdbx_strand_id
1 'polypeptide(L)'
;MLKVENLSTSYKLIDGDVHVLNDLNFEIHDNEIFGIAGESGCGKTTLLKTLYDIIEFPLEIDKGKVILSGEKNGQSFSYESGNIQKTWWNNISYVPQAAQSVLNPIVRLKKQFLDSIPQEDRKNETKEQTLARVAKYLEELNLSPDILESYPFQLSGGMRQRVIIALATFMSPNVVLADEPTTALDVVV
;
A
#
# COMPACT_ATOMS: atom_id res chain seq x y z
N MET A 1 12.99 3.27 -7.32
CA MET A 1 12.46 3.34 -8.70
C MET A 1 11.47 2.19 -8.93
N LEU A 2 10.36 2.45 -9.61
CA LEU A 2 9.42 1.42 -10.06
C LEU A 2 9.29 1.53 -11.57
N LYS A 3 9.50 0.41 -12.28
CA LYS A 3 9.50 0.35 -13.74
C LYS A 3 8.46 -0.65 -14.23
N VAL A 4 7.72 -0.28 -15.26
CA VAL A 4 6.72 -1.11 -15.93
C VAL A 4 7.15 -1.31 -17.38
N GLU A 5 7.24 -2.56 -17.82
CA GLU A 5 7.70 -2.94 -19.15
C GLU A 5 6.67 -3.82 -19.85
N ASN A 6 6.10 -3.32 -20.95
CA ASN A 6 5.16 -3.99 -21.85
C ASN A 6 4.00 -4.69 -21.11
N LEU A 7 3.52 -4.09 -20.00
CA LEU A 7 2.56 -4.70 -19.10
C LEU A 7 1.18 -4.77 -19.73
N SER A 8 0.65 -5.98 -19.82
CA SER A 8 -0.73 -6.25 -20.21
C SER A 8 -1.36 -7.21 -19.20
N THR A 9 -2.59 -6.93 -18.78
CA THR A 9 -3.33 -7.77 -17.84
C THR A 9 -4.75 -8.00 -18.29
N SER A 10 -5.30 -9.14 -17.92
CA SER A 10 -6.71 -9.47 -18.16
C SER A 10 -7.34 -10.16 -16.95
N TYR A 11 -8.67 -10.08 -16.89
CA TYR A 11 -9.47 -10.92 -16.01
C TYR A 11 -9.94 -12.14 -16.80
N LYS A 12 -9.60 -13.34 -16.31
CA LYS A 12 -9.99 -14.63 -16.90
C LYS A 12 -11.40 -15.01 -16.43
N LEU A 13 -12.40 -14.80 -17.28
CA LEU A 13 -13.79 -15.08 -16.97
C LEU A 13 -14.29 -16.29 -17.77
N ILE A 14 -15.38 -16.92 -17.34
CA ILE A 14 -15.98 -18.08 -18.02
C ILE A 14 -16.41 -17.75 -19.45
N ASP A 15 -16.93 -16.53 -19.66
CA ASP A 15 -17.45 -16.05 -20.94
C ASP A 15 -16.39 -15.37 -21.83
N GLY A 16 -15.10 -15.45 -21.44
CA GLY A 16 -13.98 -14.89 -22.18
C GLY A 16 -13.15 -13.89 -21.36
N ASP A 17 -11.96 -13.60 -21.85
CA ASP A 17 -11.01 -12.71 -21.17
C ASP A 17 -11.40 -11.23 -21.35
N VAL A 18 -11.32 -10.47 -20.25
CA VAL A 18 -11.49 -9.02 -20.29
C VAL A 18 -10.13 -8.36 -20.11
N HIS A 19 -9.56 -7.84 -21.20
CA HIS A 19 -8.30 -7.11 -21.20
C HIS A 19 -8.49 -5.73 -20.58
N VAL A 20 -7.69 -5.39 -19.56
CA VAL A 20 -7.82 -4.14 -18.81
C VAL A 20 -6.61 -3.24 -19.00
N LEU A 21 -5.40 -3.79 -18.93
CA LEU A 21 -4.17 -3.06 -19.19
C LEU A 21 -3.55 -3.57 -20.49
N ASN A 22 -3.12 -2.67 -21.37
CA ASN A 22 -2.60 -3.02 -22.68
C ASN A 22 -1.27 -2.29 -22.91
N ASP A 23 -0.17 -3.06 -22.98
CA ASP A 23 1.18 -2.61 -23.36
C ASP A 23 1.65 -1.34 -22.62
N LEU A 24 1.45 -1.29 -21.32
CA LEU A 24 1.86 -0.15 -20.50
C LEU A 24 3.38 -0.14 -20.32
N ASN A 25 3.96 1.04 -20.54
CA ASN A 25 5.38 1.28 -20.37
C ASN A 25 5.57 2.62 -19.67
N PHE A 26 6.15 2.63 -18.46
CA PHE A 26 6.51 3.85 -17.73
C PHE A 26 7.50 3.55 -16.61
N GLU A 27 8.11 4.60 -16.09
CA GLU A 27 9.02 4.55 -14.95
C GLU A 27 8.62 5.61 -13.93
N ILE A 28 8.73 5.28 -12.65
CA ILE A 28 8.56 6.20 -11.52
C ILE A 28 9.91 6.28 -10.82
N HIS A 29 10.47 7.48 -10.79
CA HIS A 29 11.80 7.73 -10.22
C HIS A 29 11.73 7.96 -8.70
N ASP A 30 12.89 7.96 -8.07
CA ASP A 30 13.00 8.27 -6.64
C ASP A 30 12.60 9.73 -6.38
N ASN A 31 11.91 9.97 -5.28
CA ASN A 31 11.35 11.28 -4.89
C ASN A 31 10.34 11.87 -5.89
N GLU A 32 9.67 11.05 -6.67
CA GLU A 32 8.65 11.47 -7.62
C GLU A 32 7.24 11.20 -7.08
N ILE A 33 6.32 12.14 -7.33
CA ILE A 33 4.88 11.94 -7.17
C ILE A 33 4.27 11.71 -8.54
N PHE A 34 3.87 10.47 -8.82
CA PHE A 34 3.29 10.06 -10.08
C PHE A 34 1.76 9.96 -9.97
N GLY A 35 1.05 10.81 -10.70
CA GLY A 35 -0.41 10.84 -10.70
C GLY A 35 -1.00 10.00 -11.83
N ILE A 36 -1.98 9.13 -11.48
CA ILE A 36 -2.75 8.33 -12.44
C ILE A 36 -4.19 8.86 -12.47
N ALA A 37 -4.57 9.46 -13.60
CA ALA A 37 -5.92 9.98 -13.81
C ALA A 37 -6.65 9.19 -14.90
N GLY A 38 -7.97 9.12 -14.78
CA GLY A 38 -8.85 8.45 -15.75
C GLY A 38 -10.26 8.25 -15.21
N GLU A 39 -11.19 7.92 -16.09
CA GLU A 39 -12.59 7.68 -15.74
C GLU A 39 -12.77 6.49 -14.78
N SER A 40 -13.93 6.42 -14.12
CA SER A 40 -14.26 5.26 -13.30
C SER A 40 -14.31 3.99 -14.18
N GLY A 41 -13.71 2.90 -13.68
CA GLY A 41 -13.67 1.62 -14.42
C GLY A 41 -12.58 1.51 -15.48
N CYS A 42 -11.75 2.53 -15.73
CA CYS A 42 -10.68 2.47 -16.75
C CYS A 42 -9.44 1.62 -16.33
N GLY A 43 -9.45 0.95 -15.17
CA GLY A 43 -8.38 0.04 -14.77
C GLY A 43 -7.36 0.60 -13.77
N LYS A 44 -7.55 1.80 -13.18
CA LYS A 44 -6.62 2.39 -12.20
C LYS A 44 -6.33 1.45 -11.03
N THR A 45 -7.36 0.95 -10.38
CA THR A 45 -7.22 0.00 -9.26
C THR A 45 -6.57 -1.31 -9.72
N THR A 46 -6.87 -1.79 -10.94
CA THR A 46 -6.21 -2.97 -11.51
C THR A 46 -4.71 -2.73 -11.69
N LEU A 47 -4.34 -1.55 -12.22
CA LEU A 47 -2.94 -1.17 -12.33
C LEU A 47 -2.26 -1.14 -10.96
N LEU A 48 -2.83 -0.47 -9.96
CA LEU A 48 -2.26 -0.40 -8.62
C LEU A 48 -2.12 -1.79 -7.98
N LYS A 49 -3.11 -2.69 -8.12
CA LYS A 49 -3.02 -4.08 -7.66
C LYS A 49 -1.88 -4.82 -8.36
N THR A 50 -1.73 -4.63 -9.68
CA THR A 50 -0.65 -5.26 -10.45
C THR A 50 0.73 -4.72 -10.02
N LEU A 51 0.87 -3.42 -9.78
CA LEU A 51 2.10 -2.81 -9.27
C LEU A 51 2.45 -3.31 -7.86
N TYR A 52 1.44 -3.58 -7.03
CA TYR A 52 1.61 -4.12 -5.69
C TYR A 52 1.78 -5.64 -5.67
N ASP A 53 1.71 -6.29 -6.83
CA ASP A 53 1.82 -7.75 -6.99
C ASP A 53 0.67 -8.53 -6.32
N ILE A 54 -0.52 -7.96 -6.25
CA ILE A 54 -1.76 -8.66 -5.89
C ILE A 54 -2.37 -9.24 -7.17
N ILE A 55 -1.81 -10.36 -7.61
CA ILE A 55 -2.24 -11.07 -8.80
C ILE A 55 -2.94 -12.35 -8.36
N GLU A 56 -4.25 -12.25 -8.19
CA GLU A 56 -5.09 -13.36 -7.76
C GLU A 56 -6.18 -13.59 -8.80
N PHE A 57 -6.45 -14.88 -9.11
CA PHE A 57 -7.53 -15.23 -10.02
C PHE A 57 -8.82 -14.46 -9.66
N PRO A 58 -9.50 -13.88 -10.63
CA PRO A 58 -9.33 -14.01 -12.09
C PRO A 58 -8.35 -13.04 -12.77
N LEU A 59 -7.62 -12.19 -12.02
CA LEU A 59 -6.62 -11.27 -12.58
C LEU A 59 -5.33 -12.01 -12.91
N GLU A 60 -4.83 -11.84 -14.15
CA GLU A 60 -3.55 -12.39 -14.60
C GLU A 60 -2.73 -11.35 -15.37
N ILE A 61 -1.40 -11.48 -15.31
CA ILE A 61 -0.49 -10.76 -16.19
C ILE A 61 -0.33 -11.58 -17.47
N ASP A 62 -0.79 -11.05 -18.60
CA ASP A 62 -0.68 -11.68 -19.90
C ASP A 62 0.72 -11.51 -20.50
N LYS A 63 1.31 -10.31 -20.32
CA LYS A 63 2.64 -9.94 -20.83
C LYS A 63 3.30 -8.89 -19.95
N GLY A 64 4.62 -8.79 -20.10
CA GLY A 64 5.42 -7.77 -19.46
C GLY A 64 5.68 -8.06 -18.00
N LYS A 65 6.17 -7.04 -17.30
CA LYS A 65 6.53 -7.15 -15.89
C LYS A 65 6.57 -5.79 -15.19
N VAL A 66 6.54 -5.85 -13.87
CA VAL A 66 6.82 -4.75 -12.96
C VAL A 66 8.15 -5.03 -12.27
N ILE A 67 9.01 -4.02 -12.19
CA ILE A 67 10.32 -4.09 -11.52
C ILE A 67 10.33 -3.03 -10.43
N LEU A 68 10.51 -3.46 -9.19
CA LEU A 68 10.75 -2.59 -8.04
C LEU A 68 12.22 -2.66 -7.66
N SER A 69 12.93 -1.57 -7.72
CA SER A 69 14.35 -1.50 -7.39
C SER A 69 14.69 -0.25 -6.59
N GLY A 70 15.78 -0.31 -5.83
CA GLY A 70 16.24 0.82 -5.02
C GLY A 70 17.34 0.43 -4.06
N GLU A 71 17.53 1.29 -3.09
CA GLU A 71 18.43 1.07 -1.97
C GLU A 71 17.69 1.28 -0.66
N LYS A 72 17.94 0.42 0.32
CA LYS A 72 17.43 0.56 1.68
C LYS A 72 18.48 0.09 2.67
N ASN A 73 18.75 0.93 3.68
CA ASN A 73 19.77 0.65 4.72
C ASN A 73 21.17 0.32 4.13
N GLY A 74 21.57 0.97 3.04
CA GLY A 74 22.84 0.75 2.35
C GLY A 74 22.91 -0.54 1.54
N GLN A 75 21.78 -1.21 1.29
CA GLN A 75 21.70 -2.42 0.49
C GLN A 75 20.80 -2.19 -0.73
N SER A 76 21.34 -2.45 -1.93
CA SER A 76 20.57 -2.40 -3.16
C SER A 76 19.66 -3.61 -3.27
N PHE A 77 18.46 -3.40 -3.82
CA PHE A 77 17.50 -4.46 -4.07
C PHE A 77 16.88 -4.32 -5.47
N SER A 78 16.42 -5.44 -6.03
CA SER A 78 15.62 -5.46 -7.25
C SER A 78 14.69 -6.69 -7.22
N TYR A 79 13.40 -6.46 -7.39
CA TYR A 79 12.35 -7.47 -7.42
C TYR A 79 11.48 -7.30 -8.65
N GLU A 80 11.10 -8.40 -9.26
CA GLU A 80 10.14 -8.44 -10.37
C GLU A 80 8.79 -9.00 -9.91
N SER A 81 7.76 -8.82 -10.72
CA SER A 81 6.41 -9.40 -10.52
C SER A 81 6.48 -10.86 -10.08
N GLY A 82 5.64 -11.24 -9.12
CA GLY A 82 5.67 -12.54 -8.46
C GLY A 82 6.64 -12.63 -7.26
N ASN A 83 7.48 -11.61 -7.03
CA ASN A 83 8.37 -11.53 -5.89
C ASN A 83 8.27 -10.21 -5.11
N ILE A 84 7.56 -9.22 -5.64
CA ILE A 84 7.38 -7.89 -4.99
C ILE A 84 6.67 -8.04 -3.64
N GLN A 85 5.73 -8.98 -3.50
CA GLN A 85 5.03 -9.26 -2.23
C GLN A 85 5.98 -9.59 -1.07
N LYS A 86 7.18 -10.12 -1.33
CA LYS A 86 8.19 -10.37 -0.29
C LYS A 86 8.71 -9.08 0.36
N THR A 87 8.42 -7.95 -0.26
CA THR A 87 8.90 -6.62 0.15
C THR A 87 7.80 -5.72 0.71
N TRP A 88 6.58 -6.26 0.83
CA TRP A 88 5.44 -5.52 1.37
C TRP A 88 5.76 -4.93 2.74
N TRP A 89 5.27 -3.73 2.97
CA TRP A 89 5.53 -2.88 4.12
C TRP A 89 6.95 -2.31 4.17
N ASN A 90 7.95 -3.05 3.71
CA ASN A 90 9.34 -2.64 3.76
C ASN A 90 9.73 -1.72 2.59
N ASN A 91 9.50 -2.16 1.36
CA ASN A 91 9.92 -1.41 0.18
C ASN A 91 8.72 -0.85 -0.61
N ILE A 92 7.58 -1.49 -0.54
CA ILE A 92 6.35 -1.03 -1.16
C ILE A 92 5.17 -1.21 -0.22
N SER A 93 4.27 -0.23 -0.19
CA SER A 93 3.02 -0.29 0.57
C SER A 93 1.84 0.20 -0.27
N TYR A 94 0.62 -0.12 0.19
CA TYR A 94 -0.61 0.18 -0.51
C TYR A 94 -1.66 0.78 0.42
N VAL A 95 -2.24 1.90 0.00
CA VAL A 95 -3.41 2.53 0.63
C VAL A 95 -4.61 2.31 -0.28
N PRO A 96 -5.54 1.40 0.04
CA PRO A 96 -6.68 1.08 -0.81
C PRO A 96 -7.80 2.12 -0.72
N GLN A 97 -8.64 2.19 -1.75
CA GLN A 97 -9.79 3.09 -1.85
C GLN A 97 -10.78 2.91 -0.68
N ALA A 98 -11.12 1.67 -0.33
CA ALA A 98 -12.02 1.35 0.77
C ALA A 98 -11.27 1.16 2.10
N ALA A 99 -10.44 2.12 2.46
CA ALA A 99 -9.59 2.05 3.65
C ALA A 99 -10.34 1.67 4.94
N GLN A 100 -11.62 2.04 5.05
CA GLN A 100 -12.43 1.76 6.24
C GLN A 100 -12.65 0.25 6.50
N SER A 101 -12.56 -0.59 5.48
CA SER A 101 -12.76 -2.05 5.58
C SER A 101 -11.47 -2.84 5.81
N VAL A 102 -10.30 -2.19 5.73
CA VAL A 102 -8.98 -2.84 5.84
C VAL A 102 -8.60 -3.12 7.29
N LEU A 103 -8.98 -2.23 8.21
CA LEU A 103 -8.70 -2.41 9.63
C LEU A 103 -9.57 -3.53 10.20
N ASN A 104 -8.94 -4.47 10.91
CA ASN A 104 -9.68 -5.52 11.61
C ASN A 104 -10.49 -4.91 12.77
N PRO A 105 -11.85 -4.94 12.73
CA PRO A 105 -12.69 -4.22 13.67
C PRO A 105 -12.60 -4.72 15.10
N ILE A 106 -12.21 -5.98 15.32
CA ILE A 106 -12.13 -6.62 16.63
C ILE A 106 -10.71 -6.66 17.22
N VAL A 107 -9.75 -6.02 16.55
CA VAL A 107 -8.35 -5.95 16.99
C VAL A 107 -7.97 -4.51 17.27
N ARG A 108 -7.38 -4.24 18.45
CA ARG A 108 -6.91 -2.88 18.80
C ARG A 108 -5.82 -2.41 17.84
N LEU A 109 -5.78 -1.10 17.60
CA LEU A 109 -4.85 -0.50 16.65
C LEU A 109 -3.38 -0.80 16.97
N LYS A 110 -2.99 -0.74 18.25
CA LYS A 110 -1.61 -1.09 18.67
C LYS A 110 -1.17 -2.46 18.17
N LYS A 111 -2.09 -3.44 18.20
CA LYS A 111 -1.77 -4.79 17.72
C LYS A 111 -1.66 -4.82 16.20
N GLN A 112 -2.52 -4.10 15.48
CA GLN A 112 -2.46 -4.02 14.01
C GLN A 112 -1.15 -3.38 13.55
N PHE A 113 -0.67 -2.32 14.21
CA PHE A 113 0.65 -1.75 13.95
C PHE A 113 1.78 -2.74 14.21
N LEU A 114 1.74 -3.47 15.34
CA LEU A 114 2.76 -4.48 15.64
C LEU A 114 2.73 -5.66 14.65
N ASP A 115 1.54 -6.04 14.18
CA ASP A 115 1.38 -7.15 13.24
C ASP A 115 1.83 -6.78 11.81
N SER A 116 1.79 -5.49 11.44
CA SER A 116 2.23 -5.00 10.13
C SER A 116 3.76 -4.96 9.97
N ILE A 117 4.52 -5.06 11.07
CA ILE A 117 6.00 -5.09 11.01
C ILE A 117 6.46 -6.45 10.50
N PRO A 118 7.30 -6.51 9.46
CA PRO A 118 7.91 -7.75 8.99
C PRO A 118 8.68 -8.47 10.12
N GLN A 119 8.66 -9.81 10.08
CA GLN A 119 9.29 -10.61 11.16
C GLN A 119 10.78 -10.33 11.34
N GLU A 120 11.46 -9.99 10.26
CA GLU A 120 12.89 -9.68 10.26
C GLU A 120 13.17 -8.41 11.07
N ASP A 121 12.31 -7.39 10.95
CA ASP A 121 12.47 -6.11 11.64
C ASP A 121 12.03 -6.16 13.11
N ARG A 122 11.16 -7.09 13.49
CA ARG A 122 10.72 -7.29 14.88
C ARG A 122 11.84 -7.65 15.85
N LYS A 123 13.00 -8.08 15.35
CA LYS A 123 14.16 -8.43 16.17
C LYS A 123 14.97 -7.20 16.60
N ASN A 124 14.78 -6.08 15.95
CA ASN A 124 15.59 -4.88 16.13
C ASN A 124 15.03 -3.94 17.21
N GLU A 125 13.76 -4.07 17.56
CA GLU A 125 13.08 -3.19 18.53
C GLU A 125 12.19 -4.00 19.48
N THR A 126 12.04 -3.56 20.73
CA THR A 126 11.02 -4.10 21.61
C THR A 126 9.63 -3.58 21.19
N LYS A 127 8.58 -4.26 21.64
CA LYS A 127 7.20 -3.81 21.37
C LYS A 127 6.93 -2.40 21.88
N GLU A 128 7.48 -2.07 23.04
CA GLU A 128 7.35 -0.76 23.67
C GLU A 128 8.06 0.33 22.85
N GLN A 129 9.26 0.05 22.35
CA GLN A 129 9.99 0.97 21.46
C GLN A 129 9.25 1.21 20.15
N THR A 130 8.74 0.16 19.54
CA THR A 130 7.92 0.26 18.34
C THR A 130 6.66 1.10 18.57
N LEU A 131 5.92 0.83 19.66
CA LEU A 131 4.70 1.59 19.96
C LEU A 131 4.99 3.06 20.28
N ALA A 132 6.13 3.37 20.92
CA ALA A 132 6.55 4.75 21.13
C ALA A 132 6.85 5.47 19.80
N ARG A 133 7.49 4.79 18.84
CA ARG A 133 7.74 5.31 17.49
C ARG A 133 6.43 5.53 16.71
N VAL A 134 5.51 4.57 16.78
CA VAL A 134 4.18 4.70 16.16
C VAL A 134 3.40 5.86 16.78
N ALA A 135 3.41 5.99 18.12
CA ALA A 135 2.74 7.09 18.82
C ALA A 135 3.21 8.47 18.31
N LYS A 136 4.53 8.66 18.22
CA LYS A 136 5.11 9.89 17.66
C LYS A 136 4.69 10.13 16.20
N TYR A 137 4.67 9.07 15.39
CA TYR A 137 4.27 9.18 13.99
C TYR A 137 2.77 9.53 13.83
N LEU A 138 1.91 9.03 14.71
CA LEU A 138 0.49 9.40 14.74
C LEU A 138 0.29 10.89 15.05
N GLU A 139 1.10 11.47 15.95
CA GLU A 139 1.06 12.92 16.24
C GLU A 139 1.39 13.75 15.00
N GLU A 140 2.36 13.34 14.18
CA GLU A 140 2.69 14.00 12.90
C GLU A 140 1.51 14.01 11.92
N LEU A 141 0.61 13.02 12.03
CA LEU A 141 -0.63 12.91 11.25
C LEU A 141 -1.85 13.54 11.95
N ASN A 142 -1.65 14.35 13.00
CA ASN A 142 -2.70 14.94 13.82
C ASN A 142 -3.68 13.90 14.41
N LEU A 143 -3.15 12.79 14.91
CA LEU A 143 -3.88 11.77 15.65
C LEU A 143 -3.33 11.67 17.07
N SER A 144 -4.21 11.60 18.08
CA SER A 144 -3.77 11.32 19.46
C SER A 144 -3.19 9.92 19.57
N PRO A 145 -2.05 9.73 20.25
CA PRO A 145 -1.49 8.40 20.54
C PRO A 145 -2.45 7.47 21.29
N ASP A 146 -3.40 8.01 22.05
CA ASP A 146 -4.38 7.24 22.83
C ASP A 146 -5.23 6.33 21.94
N ILE A 147 -5.36 6.64 20.63
CA ILE A 147 -6.08 5.78 19.69
C ILE A 147 -5.47 4.40 19.55
N LEU A 148 -4.21 4.20 19.91
CA LEU A 148 -3.57 2.88 19.88
C LEU A 148 -4.31 1.86 20.76
N GLU A 149 -4.95 2.30 21.83
CA GLU A 149 -5.76 1.44 22.68
C GLU A 149 -7.21 1.25 22.17
N SER A 150 -7.58 1.99 21.13
CA SER A 150 -8.93 1.94 20.55
C SER A 150 -9.07 0.82 19.52
N TYR A 151 -10.32 0.47 19.25
CA TYR A 151 -10.72 -0.36 18.12
C TYR A 151 -11.11 0.51 16.93
N PRO A 152 -10.97 0.03 15.69
CA PRO A 152 -11.30 0.81 14.48
C PRO A 152 -12.70 1.40 14.46
N PHE A 153 -13.71 0.71 14.99
CA PHE A 153 -15.08 1.20 15.03
C PHE A 153 -15.29 2.42 15.94
N GLN A 154 -14.37 2.70 16.86
CA GLN A 154 -14.39 3.87 17.75
C GLN A 154 -13.87 5.15 17.09
N LEU A 155 -13.30 5.04 15.88
CA LEU A 155 -12.72 6.16 15.14
C LEU A 155 -13.71 6.73 14.12
N SER A 156 -13.63 8.04 13.86
CA SER A 156 -14.32 8.66 12.72
C SER A 156 -13.76 8.14 11.38
N GLY A 157 -14.47 8.38 10.26
CA GLY A 157 -14.01 8.00 8.93
C GLY A 157 -12.64 8.59 8.60
N GLY A 158 -12.47 9.88 8.80
CA GLY A 158 -11.20 10.56 8.56
C GLY A 158 -10.06 10.11 9.50
N MET A 159 -10.36 9.75 10.76
CA MET A 159 -9.36 9.14 11.65
C MET A 159 -8.92 7.77 11.13
N ARG A 160 -9.87 6.91 10.72
CA ARG A 160 -9.54 5.60 10.15
C ARG A 160 -8.67 5.73 8.90
N GLN A 161 -9.01 6.68 8.02
CA GLN A 161 -8.21 6.94 6.82
C GLN A 161 -6.77 7.31 7.18
N ARG A 162 -6.58 8.25 8.12
CA ARG A 162 -5.24 8.64 8.58
C ARG A 162 -4.48 7.50 9.26
N VAL A 163 -5.16 6.64 10.02
CA VAL A 163 -4.54 5.42 10.60
C VAL A 163 -4.05 4.47 9.52
N ILE A 164 -4.80 4.29 8.43
CA ILE A 164 -4.37 3.41 7.32
C ILE A 164 -3.19 4.01 6.57
N ILE A 165 -3.21 5.33 6.33
CA ILE A 165 -2.05 6.04 5.78
C ILE A 165 -0.83 5.84 6.71
N ALA A 166 -1.03 5.99 8.04
CA ALA A 166 0.02 5.74 9.02
C ALA A 166 0.56 4.31 8.91
N LEU A 167 -0.31 3.31 8.89
CA LEU A 167 0.09 1.90 8.71
C LEU A 167 0.90 1.68 7.44
N ALA A 168 0.49 2.29 6.33
CA ALA A 168 1.17 2.13 5.04
C ALA A 168 2.54 2.81 5.00
N THR A 169 2.78 3.86 5.81
CA THR A 169 3.95 4.74 5.66
C THR A 169 4.93 4.71 6.81
N PHE A 170 4.55 4.24 8.02
CA PHE A 170 5.42 4.33 9.21
C PHE A 170 6.72 3.50 9.12
N MET A 171 6.76 2.48 8.25
CA MET A 171 7.98 1.71 7.94
C MET A 171 8.86 2.38 6.88
N SER A 172 8.48 3.58 6.43
CA SER A 172 9.19 4.35 5.39
C SER A 172 9.49 3.51 4.14
N PRO A 173 8.46 2.96 3.47
CA PRO A 173 8.65 2.21 2.24
C PRO A 173 9.21 3.12 1.12
N ASN A 174 9.93 2.54 0.16
CA ASN A 174 10.45 3.27 -0.98
C ASN A 174 9.35 3.74 -1.95
N VAL A 175 8.24 2.98 -2.02
CA VAL A 175 7.08 3.30 -2.87
C VAL A 175 5.80 3.16 -2.07
N VAL A 176 4.93 4.16 -2.15
CA VAL A 176 3.57 4.12 -1.61
C VAL A 176 2.59 4.20 -2.78
N LEU A 177 1.79 3.18 -2.97
CA LEU A 177 0.69 3.17 -3.91
C LEU A 177 -0.58 3.62 -3.18
N ALA A 178 -1.30 4.61 -3.72
CA ALA A 178 -2.49 5.14 -3.09
C ALA A 178 -3.66 5.18 -4.08
N ASP A 179 -4.73 4.46 -3.76
CA ASP A 179 -5.95 4.38 -4.56
C ASP A 179 -7.01 5.30 -3.95
N GLU A 180 -7.21 6.47 -4.53
CA GLU A 180 -8.14 7.51 -4.07
C GLU A 180 -8.04 7.80 -2.55
N PRO A 181 -6.85 8.12 -2.02
CA PRO A 181 -6.60 8.14 -0.57
C PRO A 181 -7.37 9.23 0.19
N THR A 182 -8.02 10.17 -0.50
CA THR A 182 -8.69 11.32 0.09
C THR A 182 -10.22 11.22 0.13
N THR A 183 -10.81 10.16 -0.42
CA THR A 183 -12.29 10.00 -0.54
C THR A 183 -13.03 9.99 0.79
N ALA A 184 -12.37 9.67 1.91
CA ALA A 184 -12.94 9.67 3.25
C ALA A 184 -12.44 10.82 4.15
N LEU A 185 -11.63 11.73 3.61
CA LEU A 185 -11.18 12.92 4.34
C LEU A 185 -12.21 14.04 4.12
N ASP A 186 -12.69 14.62 5.23
CA ASP A 186 -13.48 15.84 5.15
C ASP A 186 -12.64 16.93 4.48
N VAL A 187 -13.03 17.31 3.28
CA VAL A 187 -12.46 18.49 2.63
C VAL A 187 -13.05 19.69 3.38
N VAL A 188 -12.37 20.10 4.44
CA VAL A 188 -12.65 21.43 5.03
C VAL A 188 -12.14 22.44 4.03
N VAL A 189 -13.07 23.04 3.31
CA VAL A 189 -12.83 24.20 2.45
C VAL A 189 -12.58 25.43 3.32
#